data_7b02899ab7a2da2fcdc2f8f6e6ce4aa5
#
_entry.id   7b02899ab7a2da2fcdc2f8f6e6ce4aa5
#
_cell.length_a   1.000
_cell.length_b   1.000
_cell.length_c   1.000
_cell.angle_alpha   90.00
_cell.angle_beta   90.00
_cell.angle_gamma   90.00
#
_symmetry.space_group_name_H-M   'P 1'
#
loop_
_entity.id
_entity.type
_entity.pdbx_description
1 polymer ?
#
loop_
_entity_poly.entity_id
_entity_poly.type
_entity_poly.pdbx_seq_one_letter_code
_entity_poly.pdbx_strand_id
1 'polypeptide(L)'
;MKDNQAKYPQLRFKCFTDPWEQRKLGKMGYTFTGLSGKTKEDFGHGNAKFVTYMNVFSSPVSNSEMVENVEVDSKQHQVEYGDVFFTTSSETPQEVGMSSVWLETAENIYLNSFCFGYHPMVEFDPYYLAFMLRSPVIRKKFMLLAQGISRYNISKNKVMEMLVPVPEIVEQQKIGSFFKQLDDTITLHQRKLAKLKELKQGYLQKLFPKNGSKFPQLRFAGFADAWEQRKLTEIVNRVNKSSNSDVLPKVEFEDIVSGEGRLNKDISSKLDSRKGTLFESENILYGKLRPYLKNWLFPDFEGVALGDFWVFEATDVSVPSFDYYLIQSDDYRKVANDTSGTKMPRSDWKNVSSTDFAIPSKDEQKQIGAFFKQLDDTITLHQRKLEKLQELKKGYLQKMFC
;
A
#
# COMPACT_ATOMS: atom_id res chain seq x y z
N MET A 1 -6.02 30.00 31.06
CA MET A 1 -4.77 29.87 30.29
C MET A 1 -5.00 30.51 28.94
N LYS A 2 -4.24 31.56 28.58
CA LYS A 2 -4.33 32.15 27.24
C LYS A 2 -3.76 31.11 26.27
N ASP A 3 -4.61 30.59 25.39
CA ASP A 3 -4.21 29.73 24.28
C ASP A 3 -3.21 30.47 23.41
N ASN A 4 -1.93 30.18 23.62
CA ASN A 4 -0.87 30.60 22.74
C ASN A 4 -0.93 29.73 21.49
N GLN A 5 -1.97 29.91 20.67
CA GLN A 5 -2.10 29.19 19.42
C GLN A 5 -0.96 29.66 18.51
N ALA A 6 -0.18 28.68 18.03
CA ALA A 6 0.91 28.97 17.12
C ALA A 6 0.32 29.65 15.86
N LYS A 7 0.83 30.83 15.53
CA LYS A 7 0.46 31.60 14.34
C LYS A 7 1.40 31.39 13.16
N TYR A 8 2.41 30.56 13.37
CA TYR A 8 3.46 30.27 12.41
C TYR A 8 3.70 28.78 12.33
N PRO A 9 3.70 28.19 11.13
CA PRO A 9 4.09 26.79 10.96
C PRO A 9 5.61 26.63 11.18
N GLN A 10 6.04 25.43 11.54
CA GLN A 10 7.48 25.11 11.72
C GLN A 10 8.26 25.16 10.40
N LEU A 11 7.59 24.85 9.29
CA LEU A 11 8.14 24.90 7.95
C LEU A 11 7.22 25.74 7.07
N ARG A 12 7.80 26.68 6.34
CA ARG A 12 7.07 27.63 5.51
C ARG A 12 7.82 27.92 4.21
N PHE A 13 7.10 28.26 3.17
CA PHE A 13 7.72 28.73 1.93
C PHE A 13 8.43 30.08 2.17
N LYS A 14 9.56 30.28 1.49
CA LYS A 14 10.28 31.57 1.52
C LYS A 14 9.35 32.70 1.05
N CYS A 15 9.56 33.90 1.57
CA CYS A 15 8.82 35.15 1.29
C CYS A 15 7.45 35.28 2.00
N PHE A 16 7.00 34.34 2.82
CA PHE A 16 5.83 34.52 3.67
C PHE A 16 6.28 34.69 5.12
N THR A 17 5.95 35.84 5.69
CA THR A 17 6.42 36.23 7.06
C THR A 17 5.27 36.57 8.00
N ASP A 18 4.08 36.92 7.45
CA ASP A 18 2.98 37.39 8.26
C ASP A 18 2.34 36.27 9.10
N PRO A 19 1.87 36.57 10.31
CA PRO A 19 1.21 35.58 11.14
C PRO A 19 -0.09 35.10 10.49
N TRP A 20 -0.35 33.80 10.53
CA TRP A 20 -1.63 33.26 10.03
C TRP A 20 -2.78 33.68 10.93
N GLU A 21 -3.88 34.10 10.33
CA GLU A 21 -5.12 34.32 11.06
C GLU A 21 -5.67 33.01 11.62
N GLN A 22 -6.27 33.08 12.79
CA GLN A 22 -7.02 31.96 13.39
C GLN A 22 -8.50 32.30 13.32
N ARG A 23 -9.27 31.61 12.47
CA ARG A 23 -10.67 31.92 12.22
C ARG A 23 -11.56 30.73 12.53
N LYS A 24 -12.74 30.97 13.10
CA LYS A 24 -13.74 29.93 13.31
C LYS A 24 -14.35 29.48 11.98
N LEU A 25 -14.45 28.17 11.74
CA LEU A 25 -15.07 27.63 10.52
C LEU A 25 -16.46 28.21 10.28
N GLY A 26 -17.31 28.25 11.29
CA GLY A 26 -18.68 28.78 11.19
C GLY A 26 -18.80 30.28 10.91
N LYS A 27 -17.68 31.03 10.93
CA LYS A 27 -17.65 32.43 10.48
C LYS A 27 -17.27 32.59 9.00
N MET A 28 -16.90 31.50 8.35
CA MET A 28 -16.39 31.48 6.98
C MET A 28 -17.27 30.68 6.01
N GLY A 29 -18.36 30.10 6.51
CA GLY A 29 -19.28 29.34 5.69
C GLY A 29 -20.44 28.77 6.49
N TYR A 30 -21.27 27.97 5.86
CA TYR A 30 -22.44 27.34 6.47
C TYR A 30 -22.38 25.81 6.30
N THR A 31 -23.19 25.10 7.09
CA THR A 31 -23.28 23.64 7.02
C THR A 31 -24.60 23.19 6.44
N PHE A 32 -24.56 22.04 5.74
CA PHE A 32 -25.75 21.34 5.29
C PHE A 32 -25.72 19.87 5.73
N THR A 33 -26.87 19.22 5.67
CA THR A 33 -27.01 17.81 6.00
C THR A 33 -26.88 16.96 4.73
N GLY A 34 -26.36 15.75 4.87
CA GLY A 34 -26.47 14.73 3.83
C GLY A 34 -27.91 14.24 3.65
N LEU A 35 -28.10 13.27 2.76
CA LEU A 35 -29.40 12.67 2.43
C LEU A 35 -30.20 12.34 3.71
N SER A 36 -31.46 12.73 3.72
CA SER A 36 -32.39 12.52 4.82
C SER A 36 -33.72 11.96 4.33
N GLY A 37 -34.43 11.21 5.18
CA GLY A 37 -35.73 10.64 4.84
C GLY A 37 -35.71 9.60 3.71
N LYS A 38 -34.55 9.03 3.38
CA LYS A 38 -34.37 7.99 2.37
C LYS A 38 -34.48 6.61 3.00
N THR A 39 -35.06 5.66 2.26
CA THR A 39 -35.19 4.25 2.62
C THR A 39 -34.25 3.42 1.75
N LYS A 40 -34.13 2.12 2.04
CA LYS A 40 -33.26 1.22 1.27
C LYS A 40 -33.68 1.15 -0.21
N GLU A 41 -34.95 1.34 -0.49
CA GLU A 41 -35.52 1.29 -1.84
C GLU A 41 -35.09 2.48 -2.71
N ASP A 42 -34.64 3.59 -2.12
CA ASP A 42 -34.19 4.79 -2.86
C ASP A 42 -32.76 4.64 -3.42
N PHE A 43 -32.01 3.60 -3.01
CA PHE A 43 -30.60 3.44 -3.34
C PHE A 43 -30.34 2.34 -4.37
N GLY A 44 -29.20 2.44 -5.06
CA GLY A 44 -28.74 1.45 -6.04
C GLY A 44 -29.31 1.66 -7.45
N HIS A 45 -30.18 2.62 -7.63
CA HIS A 45 -30.77 3.03 -8.91
C HIS A 45 -31.08 4.53 -8.93
N GLY A 46 -31.68 5.03 -10.00
CA GLY A 46 -31.99 6.45 -10.17
C GLY A 46 -30.89 7.21 -10.92
N ASN A 47 -31.21 8.47 -11.26
CA ASN A 47 -30.39 9.34 -12.09
C ASN A 47 -29.54 10.34 -11.28
N ALA A 48 -29.68 10.36 -9.97
CA ALA A 48 -28.80 11.10 -9.07
C ALA A 48 -27.73 10.17 -8.48
N LYS A 49 -26.72 10.78 -7.89
CA LYS A 49 -25.64 10.05 -7.18
C LYS A 49 -25.41 10.66 -5.82
N PHE A 50 -24.79 9.92 -4.94
CA PHE A 50 -24.33 10.47 -3.66
C PHE A 50 -22.89 10.07 -3.35
N VAL A 51 -22.16 10.98 -2.72
CA VAL A 51 -20.81 10.76 -2.23
C VAL A 51 -20.87 9.80 -1.04
N THR A 52 -20.20 8.66 -1.15
CA THR A 52 -20.24 7.61 -0.13
C THR A 52 -19.45 7.98 1.14
N TYR A 53 -19.74 7.33 2.26
CA TYR A 53 -18.96 7.50 3.50
C TYR A 53 -17.48 7.20 3.29
N MET A 54 -17.17 6.09 2.60
CA MET A 54 -15.78 5.67 2.34
C MET A 54 -15.03 6.65 1.45
N ASN A 55 -15.71 7.31 0.52
CA ASN A 55 -15.12 8.37 -0.28
C ASN A 55 -14.65 9.54 0.60
N VAL A 56 -15.53 10.02 1.49
CA VAL A 56 -15.18 11.07 2.46
C VAL A 56 -14.09 10.64 3.42
N PHE A 57 -14.16 9.40 3.91
CA PHE A 57 -13.24 8.87 4.90
C PHE A 57 -11.82 8.69 4.37
N SER A 58 -11.66 8.15 3.16
CA SER A 58 -10.38 7.64 2.67
C SER A 58 -9.45 8.70 2.05
N SER A 59 -9.98 9.82 1.54
CA SER A 59 -9.18 10.81 0.80
C SER A 59 -9.44 12.26 1.23
N PRO A 60 -8.42 13.15 1.24
CA PRO A 60 -8.61 14.59 1.45
C PRO A 60 -9.41 15.27 0.32
N VAL A 61 -9.38 14.69 -0.88
CA VAL A 61 -10.18 15.12 -2.03
C VAL A 61 -11.08 13.96 -2.43
N SER A 62 -12.37 14.20 -2.57
CA SER A 62 -13.35 13.19 -2.96
C SER A 62 -13.14 12.73 -4.40
N ASN A 63 -13.32 11.45 -4.63
CA ASN A 63 -13.23 10.85 -5.96
C ASN A 63 -14.63 10.82 -6.62
N SER A 64 -14.77 11.42 -7.78
CA SER A 64 -16.03 11.45 -8.54
C SER A 64 -16.51 10.07 -9.04
N GLU A 65 -15.63 9.07 -9.04
CA GLU A 65 -15.99 7.69 -9.38
C GLU A 65 -16.49 6.87 -8.17
N MET A 66 -16.19 7.32 -6.93
CA MET A 66 -16.62 6.66 -5.69
C MET A 66 -17.98 7.21 -5.21
N VAL A 67 -18.95 7.19 -6.07
CA VAL A 67 -20.33 7.62 -5.82
C VAL A 67 -21.29 6.49 -6.17
N GLU A 68 -22.45 6.46 -5.53
CA GLU A 68 -23.50 5.45 -5.75
C GLU A 68 -24.78 6.10 -6.22
N ASN A 69 -25.62 5.34 -6.94
CA ASN A 69 -26.87 5.84 -7.49
C ASN A 69 -27.95 5.98 -6.40
N VAL A 70 -28.76 7.00 -6.56
CA VAL A 70 -29.93 7.28 -5.73
C VAL A 70 -31.01 7.97 -6.55
N GLU A 71 -32.26 7.89 -6.11
CA GLU A 71 -33.39 8.64 -6.70
C GLU A 71 -33.18 10.14 -6.56
N VAL A 72 -33.51 10.88 -7.64
CA VAL A 72 -33.47 12.34 -7.66
C VAL A 72 -34.46 12.89 -6.66
N ASP A 73 -34.04 13.85 -5.84
CA ASP A 73 -34.89 14.51 -4.85
C ASP A 73 -34.49 15.99 -4.72
N SER A 74 -35.32 16.85 -5.29
CA SER A 74 -35.08 18.32 -5.30
C SER A 74 -35.11 18.95 -3.90
N LYS A 75 -35.55 18.24 -2.86
CA LYS A 75 -35.55 18.74 -1.48
C LYS A 75 -34.21 18.51 -0.78
N GLN A 76 -33.33 17.69 -1.35
CA GLN A 76 -32.02 17.43 -0.80
C GLN A 76 -31.03 18.52 -1.24
N HIS A 77 -30.06 18.81 -0.40
CA HIS A 77 -28.98 19.73 -0.76
C HIS A 77 -28.08 19.11 -1.82
N GLN A 78 -27.92 19.77 -2.95
CA GLN A 78 -26.97 19.35 -3.98
C GLN A 78 -25.55 19.80 -3.59
N VAL A 79 -24.60 18.94 -3.84
CA VAL A 79 -23.17 19.20 -3.60
C VAL A 79 -22.64 20.15 -4.67
N GLU A 80 -21.88 21.14 -4.24
CA GLU A 80 -21.25 22.14 -5.11
C GLU A 80 -19.72 22.03 -5.07
N TYR A 81 -19.06 22.56 -6.10
CA TYR A 81 -17.60 22.65 -6.14
C TYR A 81 -17.07 23.43 -4.92
N GLY A 82 -16.08 22.85 -4.24
CA GLY A 82 -15.47 23.44 -3.04
C GLY A 82 -16.14 23.04 -1.73
N ASP A 83 -17.23 22.29 -1.77
CA ASP A 83 -17.88 21.76 -0.58
C ASP A 83 -16.93 20.83 0.18
N VAL A 84 -16.97 20.89 1.49
CA VAL A 84 -16.22 20.07 2.41
C VAL A 84 -17.16 19.13 3.15
N PHE A 85 -16.86 17.86 3.15
CA PHE A 85 -17.63 16.83 3.85
C PHE A 85 -16.90 16.39 5.11
N PHE A 86 -17.67 16.04 6.15
CA PHE A 86 -17.15 15.52 7.41
C PHE A 86 -17.92 14.26 7.81
N THR A 87 -17.23 13.20 8.17
CA THR A 87 -17.85 12.02 8.76
C THR A 87 -18.35 12.35 10.17
N THR A 88 -19.57 11.90 10.52
CA THR A 88 -20.18 12.22 11.81
C THR A 88 -19.78 11.25 12.92
N SER A 89 -19.45 10.01 12.58
CA SER A 89 -19.13 8.96 13.54
C SER A 89 -18.01 8.03 13.09
N SER A 90 -17.30 7.42 14.04
CA SER A 90 -16.28 6.41 13.82
C SER A 90 -16.17 5.46 15.00
N GLU A 91 -15.48 4.33 14.81
CA GLU A 91 -15.16 3.36 15.87
C GLU A 91 -14.02 3.85 16.77
N THR A 92 -13.18 4.76 16.29
CA THR A 92 -12.06 5.32 17.05
C THR A 92 -12.14 6.85 17.11
N PRO A 93 -11.67 7.50 18.19
CA PRO A 93 -11.66 8.96 18.28
C PRO A 93 -10.69 9.59 17.28
N GLN A 94 -9.68 8.86 16.82
CA GLN A 94 -8.70 9.29 15.82
C GLN A 94 -9.32 9.50 14.45
N GLU A 95 -10.38 8.76 14.14
CA GLU A 95 -11.01 8.72 12.81
C GLU A 95 -12.29 9.55 12.71
N VAL A 96 -12.81 10.07 13.85
CA VAL A 96 -14.02 10.88 13.83
C VAL A 96 -13.80 12.21 13.09
N GLY A 97 -14.78 12.69 12.35
CA GLY A 97 -14.69 13.95 11.63
C GLY A 97 -13.61 13.94 10.53
N MET A 98 -13.37 12.80 9.88
CA MET A 98 -12.56 12.78 8.66
C MET A 98 -13.23 13.64 7.59
N SER A 99 -12.43 14.40 6.86
CA SER A 99 -12.94 15.39 5.93
C SER A 99 -12.46 15.13 4.50
N SER A 100 -13.26 15.54 3.53
CA SER A 100 -12.91 15.51 2.11
C SER A 100 -13.51 16.70 1.38
N VAL A 101 -12.80 17.24 0.38
CA VAL A 101 -13.27 18.36 -0.43
C VAL A 101 -13.77 17.85 -1.78
N TRP A 102 -14.90 18.35 -2.24
CA TRP A 102 -15.45 18.03 -3.55
C TRP A 102 -14.94 19.02 -4.60
N LEU A 103 -14.37 18.54 -5.69
CA LEU A 103 -13.75 19.36 -6.74
C LEU A 103 -14.35 19.15 -8.14
N GLU A 104 -15.54 18.59 -8.21
CA GLU A 104 -16.22 18.37 -9.49
C GLU A 104 -17.45 19.27 -9.61
N THR A 105 -17.78 19.63 -10.83
CA THR A 105 -19.03 20.29 -11.16
C THR A 105 -19.96 19.26 -11.80
N ALA A 106 -20.89 18.73 -11.03
CA ALA A 106 -21.85 17.75 -11.51
C ALA A 106 -23.23 18.01 -10.90
N GLU A 107 -24.26 17.85 -11.69
CA GLU A 107 -25.65 17.98 -11.24
C GLU A 107 -26.14 16.72 -10.53
N ASN A 108 -27.10 16.88 -9.64
CA ASN A 108 -27.74 15.79 -8.90
C ASN A 108 -26.76 14.91 -8.11
N ILE A 109 -25.77 15.55 -7.51
CA ILE A 109 -24.87 14.90 -6.54
C ILE A 109 -25.31 15.29 -5.14
N TYR A 110 -25.46 14.30 -4.27
CA TYR A 110 -25.82 14.48 -2.87
C TYR A 110 -24.71 13.95 -1.96
N LEU A 111 -24.79 14.26 -0.67
CA LEU A 111 -23.90 13.71 0.36
C LEU A 111 -24.63 12.59 1.10
N ASN A 112 -23.94 11.51 1.47
CA ASN A 112 -24.52 10.44 2.26
C ASN A 112 -25.02 10.92 3.65
N SER A 113 -25.95 10.19 4.25
CA SER A 113 -26.58 10.54 5.54
C SER A 113 -25.67 10.44 6.77
N PHE A 114 -24.52 9.79 6.67
CA PHE A 114 -23.54 9.61 7.75
C PHE A 114 -22.46 10.70 7.77
N CYS A 115 -22.63 11.72 6.95
CA CYS A 115 -21.77 12.89 6.84
C CYS A 115 -22.58 14.17 6.92
N PHE A 116 -21.92 15.27 7.25
CA PHE A 116 -22.47 16.61 7.01
C PHE A 116 -21.52 17.39 6.09
N GLY A 117 -22.10 18.32 5.35
CA GLY A 117 -21.36 19.18 4.45
C GLY A 117 -21.13 20.57 5.06
N TYR A 118 -20.13 21.25 4.54
CA TYR A 118 -19.77 22.62 4.83
C TYR A 118 -19.44 23.33 3.53
N HIS A 119 -20.15 24.43 3.25
CA HIS A 119 -19.91 25.28 2.09
C HIS A 119 -19.13 26.54 2.52
N PRO A 120 -17.87 26.74 2.07
CA PRO A 120 -17.12 27.97 2.32
C PRO A 120 -17.76 29.17 1.60
N MET A 121 -17.99 30.26 2.32
CA MET A 121 -18.48 31.56 1.75
C MET A 121 -17.36 32.61 1.59
N VAL A 122 -16.14 32.23 1.97
CA VAL A 122 -14.94 33.05 1.76
C VAL A 122 -14.01 32.31 0.80
N GLU A 123 -13.13 33.05 0.15
CA GLU A 123 -12.17 32.48 -0.75
C GLU A 123 -11.18 31.57 0.00
N PHE A 124 -11.13 30.30 -0.42
CA PHE A 124 -10.16 29.31 0.02
C PHE A 124 -9.54 28.60 -1.19
N ASP A 125 -8.25 28.29 -1.13
CA ASP A 125 -7.72 27.27 -2.00
C ASP A 125 -8.24 25.89 -1.53
N PRO A 126 -8.94 25.12 -2.39
CA PRO A 126 -9.61 23.89 -1.97
C PRO A 126 -8.63 22.79 -1.56
N TYR A 127 -7.44 22.73 -2.17
CA TYR A 127 -6.41 21.77 -1.77
C TYR A 127 -5.78 22.15 -0.43
N TYR A 128 -5.54 23.44 -0.18
CA TYR A 128 -5.14 23.92 1.14
C TYR A 128 -6.12 23.46 2.20
N LEU A 129 -7.40 23.71 1.97
CA LEU A 129 -8.49 23.35 2.91
C LEU A 129 -8.53 21.84 3.14
N ALA A 130 -8.42 21.03 2.08
CA ALA A 130 -8.40 19.58 2.14
C ALA A 130 -7.25 19.04 3.02
N PHE A 131 -6.03 19.54 2.84
CA PHE A 131 -4.86 19.07 3.58
C PHE A 131 -4.77 19.67 4.98
N MET A 132 -5.16 20.93 5.15
CA MET A 132 -5.23 21.60 6.46
C MET A 132 -6.13 20.82 7.41
N LEU A 133 -7.36 20.49 6.99
CA LEU A 133 -8.32 19.75 7.81
C LEU A 133 -7.83 18.33 8.18
N ARG A 134 -6.99 17.74 7.38
CA ARG A 134 -6.36 16.43 7.65
C ARG A 134 -4.98 16.51 8.29
N SER A 135 -4.47 17.72 8.54
CA SER A 135 -3.18 17.89 9.22
C SER A 135 -3.23 17.35 10.66
N PRO A 136 -2.13 16.83 11.19
CA PRO A 136 -2.09 16.30 12.56
C PRO A 136 -2.54 17.31 13.62
N VAL A 137 -2.28 18.61 13.41
CA VAL A 137 -2.69 19.68 14.33
C VAL A 137 -4.21 19.80 14.37
N ILE A 138 -4.87 19.85 13.23
CA ILE A 138 -6.33 19.95 13.17
C ILE A 138 -6.98 18.62 13.57
N ARG A 139 -6.41 17.47 13.19
CA ARG A 139 -6.91 16.16 13.63
C ARG A 139 -6.92 16.01 15.16
N LYS A 140 -5.93 16.55 15.86
CA LYS A 140 -5.95 16.60 17.35
C LYS A 140 -7.14 17.38 17.87
N LYS A 141 -7.52 18.51 17.23
CA LYS A 141 -8.72 19.28 17.60
C LYS A 141 -9.99 18.46 17.40
N PHE A 142 -10.13 17.73 16.29
CA PHE A 142 -11.25 16.81 16.07
C PHE A 142 -11.36 15.72 17.13
N MET A 143 -10.24 15.10 17.48
CA MET A 143 -10.19 14.06 18.54
C MET A 143 -10.72 14.59 19.89
N LEU A 144 -10.40 15.84 20.24
CA LEU A 144 -10.90 16.46 21.47
C LEU A 144 -12.40 16.75 21.46
N LEU A 145 -13.00 16.84 20.27
CA LEU A 145 -14.45 17.03 20.09
C LEU A 145 -15.22 15.71 20.04
N ALA A 146 -14.52 14.57 19.94
CA ALA A 146 -15.12 13.24 19.88
C ALA A 146 -15.87 12.91 21.19
N GLN A 147 -17.08 12.38 21.07
CA GLN A 147 -17.94 11.99 22.20
C GLN A 147 -18.46 10.57 21.99
N GLY A 148 -18.35 9.72 23.01
CA GLY A 148 -18.80 8.34 22.97
C GLY A 148 -17.84 7.39 23.68
N ILE A 149 -18.22 6.12 23.81
CA ILE A 149 -17.41 5.06 24.44
C ILE A 149 -17.07 3.97 23.43
N SER A 150 -18.06 3.37 22.79
CA SER A 150 -17.88 2.30 21.78
C SER A 150 -17.97 2.83 20.34
N ARG A 151 -18.67 3.91 20.13
CA ARG A 151 -18.77 4.65 18.87
C ARG A 151 -18.66 6.14 19.17
N TYR A 152 -17.74 6.79 18.51
CA TYR A 152 -17.44 8.20 18.70
C TYR A 152 -18.20 9.03 17.67
N ASN A 153 -18.84 10.10 18.16
CA ASN A 153 -19.59 11.04 17.33
C ASN A 153 -19.03 12.45 17.47
N ILE A 154 -19.23 13.28 16.46
CA ILE A 154 -18.82 14.68 16.46
C ILE A 154 -20.02 15.60 16.23
N SER A 155 -20.11 16.64 17.01
CA SER A 155 -21.16 17.66 16.83
C SER A 155 -20.77 18.65 15.74
N LYS A 156 -21.63 18.81 14.73
CA LYS A 156 -21.52 19.82 13.67
C LYS A 156 -21.26 21.21 14.26
N ASN A 157 -22.03 21.62 15.26
CA ASN A 157 -21.91 22.94 15.89
C ASN A 157 -20.52 23.13 16.54
N LYS A 158 -20.00 22.09 17.21
CA LYS A 158 -18.66 22.13 17.82
C LYS A 158 -17.56 22.23 16.76
N VAL A 159 -17.72 21.57 15.62
CA VAL A 159 -16.78 21.71 14.49
C VAL A 159 -16.80 23.15 13.95
N MET A 160 -17.96 23.79 13.86
CA MET A 160 -18.06 25.19 13.41
C MET A 160 -17.42 26.20 14.38
N GLU A 161 -17.29 25.87 15.65
CA GLU A 161 -16.58 26.68 16.65
C GLU A 161 -15.06 26.51 16.59
N MET A 162 -14.57 25.54 15.83
CA MET A 162 -13.14 25.23 15.73
C MET A 162 -12.37 26.35 15.03
N LEU A 163 -11.28 26.79 15.67
CA LEU A 163 -10.33 27.72 15.07
C LEU A 163 -9.40 26.97 14.13
N VAL A 164 -9.29 27.44 12.91
CA VAL A 164 -8.39 26.93 11.88
C VAL A 164 -7.44 28.01 11.39
N PRO A 165 -6.19 27.67 11.01
CA PRO A 165 -5.25 28.62 10.47
C PRO A 165 -5.64 29.04 9.04
N VAL A 166 -5.59 30.33 8.76
CA VAL A 166 -5.95 30.89 7.45
C VAL A 166 -4.83 31.87 7.01
N PRO A 167 -3.85 31.43 6.22
CA PRO A 167 -2.88 32.32 5.59
C PRO A 167 -3.51 33.09 4.41
N GLU A 168 -2.74 34.02 3.84
CA GLU A 168 -3.11 34.67 2.60
C GLU A 168 -3.39 33.67 1.48
N ILE A 169 -4.29 34.04 0.55
CA ILE A 169 -4.74 33.13 -0.53
C ILE A 169 -3.57 32.63 -1.40
N VAL A 170 -2.59 33.47 -1.67
CA VAL A 170 -1.40 33.12 -2.46
C VAL A 170 -0.57 32.03 -1.74
N GLU A 171 -0.47 32.10 -0.42
CA GLU A 171 0.21 31.09 0.38
C GLU A 171 -0.62 29.79 0.44
N GLN A 172 -1.94 29.89 0.59
CA GLN A 172 -2.84 28.74 0.50
C GLN A 172 -2.64 27.97 -0.81
N GLN A 173 -2.67 28.69 -1.94
CA GLN A 173 -2.45 28.11 -3.28
C GLN A 173 -1.10 27.40 -3.40
N LYS A 174 -0.03 27.97 -2.84
CA LYS A 174 1.30 27.30 -2.85
C LYS A 174 1.32 26.03 -2.01
N ILE A 175 0.72 26.06 -0.82
CA ILE A 175 0.65 24.90 0.06
C ILE A 175 -0.24 23.82 -0.57
N GLY A 176 -1.43 24.21 -1.07
CA GLY A 176 -2.37 23.30 -1.72
C GLY A 176 -1.77 22.62 -2.94
N SER A 177 -1.16 23.40 -3.84
CA SER A 177 -0.48 22.88 -5.03
C SER A 177 0.69 21.93 -4.67
N PHE A 178 1.46 22.25 -3.64
CA PHE A 178 2.55 21.38 -3.19
C PHE A 178 2.05 20.00 -2.74
N PHE A 179 1.04 19.96 -1.88
CA PHE A 179 0.47 18.69 -1.42
C PHE A 179 -0.25 17.93 -2.52
N LYS A 180 -0.94 18.63 -3.43
CA LYS A 180 -1.55 18.01 -4.62
C LYS A 180 -0.50 17.30 -5.47
N GLN A 181 0.59 18.00 -5.83
CA GLN A 181 1.68 17.42 -6.63
C GLN A 181 2.34 16.22 -5.93
N LEU A 182 2.46 16.29 -4.60
CA LEU A 182 3.00 15.18 -3.82
C LEU A 182 2.06 13.97 -3.85
N ASP A 183 0.75 14.17 -3.74
CA ASP A 183 -0.26 13.10 -3.84
C ASP A 183 -0.34 12.52 -5.25
N ASP A 184 -0.29 13.35 -6.27
CA ASP A 184 -0.24 12.90 -7.67
C ASP A 184 0.99 12.01 -7.91
N THR A 185 2.15 12.40 -7.35
CA THR A 185 3.40 11.64 -7.45
C THR A 185 3.30 10.30 -6.71
N ILE A 186 2.75 10.29 -5.50
CA ILE A 186 2.50 9.08 -4.72
C ILE A 186 1.58 8.14 -5.50
N THR A 187 0.48 8.64 -6.01
CA THR A 187 -0.50 7.87 -6.80
C THR A 187 0.12 7.28 -8.06
N LEU A 188 0.93 8.06 -8.78
CA LEU A 188 1.66 7.57 -9.95
C LEU A 188 2.61 6.42 -9.61
N HIS A 189 3.38 6.53 -8.51
CA HIS A 189 4.26 5.46 -8.06
C HIS A 189 3.49 4.22 -7.61
N GLN A 190 2.33 4.37 -6.93
CA GLN A 190 1.46 3.26 -6.56
C GLN A 190 0.94 2.49 -7.77
N ARG A 191 0.40 3.21 -8.78
CA ARG A 191 -0.10 2.61 -10.03
C ARG A 191 1.03 1.90 -10.79
N LYS A 192 2.21 2.52 -10.87
CA LYS A 192 3.36 1.92 -11.55
C LYS A 192 3.84 0.66 -10.84
N LEU A 193 3.90 0.68 -9.50
CA LEU A 193 4.27 -0.47 -8.68
C LEU A 193 3.28 -1.63 -8.87
N ALA A 194 1.99 -1.36 -8.83
CA ALA A 194 0.94 -2.37 -9.06
C ALA A 194 1.10 -3.02 -10.45
N LYS A 195 1.30 -2.20 -11.50
CA LYS A 195 1.50 -2.69 -12.87
C LYS A 195 2.78 -3.51 -13.02
N LEU A 196 3.88 -3.12 -12.38
CA LEU A 196 5.14 -3.89 -12.42
C LEU A 196 4.98 -5.26 -11.74
N LYS A 197 4.27 -5.33 -10.60
CA LYS A 197 3.96 -6.60 -9.91
C LYS A 197 3.08 -7.51 -10.78
N GLU A 198 2.08 -6.96 -11.44
CA GLU A 198 1.22 -7.68 -12.38
C GLU A 198 2.02 -8.21 -13.57
N LEU A 199 2.89 -7.37 -14.17
CA LEU A 199 3.79 -7.78 -15.25
C LEU A 199 4.72 -8.92 -14.83
N LYS A 200 5.33 -8.83 -13.63
CA LYS A 200 6.17 -9.92 -13.11
C LYS A 200 5.39 -11.23 -13.03
N GLN A 201 4.19 -11.18 -12.48
CA GLN A 201 3.34 -12.37 -12.38
C GLN A 201 2.98 -12.92 -13.77
N GLY A 202 2.62 -12.05 -14.72
CA GLY A 202 2.32 -12.47 -16.10
C GLY A 202 3.53 -13.09 -16.81
N TYR A 203 4.74 -12.55 -16.61
CA TYR A 203 5.96 -13.13 -17.17
C TYR A 203 6.33 -14.47 -16.49
N LEU A 204 6.20 -14.61 -15.18
CA LEU A 204 6.38 -15.90 -14.50
C LEU A 204 5.46 -16.98 -15.07
N GLN A 205 4.23 -16.61 -15.43
CA GLN A 205 3.29 -17.56 -16.03
C GLN A 205 3.61 -17.94 -17.49
N LYS A 206 4.31 -17.08 -18.23
CA LYS A 206 4.53 -17.25 -19.67
C LYS A 206 5.95 -17.69 -20.03
N LEU A 207 6.96 -17.28 -19.25
CA LEU A 207 8.37 -17.62 -19.44
C LEU A 207 8.75 -18.99 -18.85
N PHE A 208 7.90 -19.58 -18.02
CA PHE A 208 8.05 -20.96 -17.57
C PHE A 208 7.01 -21.85 -18.23
N PRO A 209 7.40 -23.07 -18.72
CA PRO A 209 6.45 -24.04 -19.21
C PRO A 209 5.43 -24.45 -18.17
N LYS A 210 4.26 -24.95 -18.60
CA LYS A 210 3.19 -25.41 -17.71
C LYS A 210 2.79 -26.85 -18.02
N ASN A 211 2.34 -27.54 -16.97
CA ASN A 211 1.75 -28.87 -17.08
C ASN A 211 2.66 -29.89 -17.80
N GLY A 212 3.95 -29.87 -17.51
CA GLY A 212 4.93 -30.79 -18.11
C GLY A 212 5.32 -30.47 -19.55
N SER A 213 4.90 -29.32 -20.10
CA SER A 213 5.39 -28.85 -21.39
C SER A 213 6.91 -28.61 -21.35
N LYS A 214 7.58 -28.77 -22.49
CA LYS A 214 9.00 -28.44 -22.69
C LYS A 214 9.22 -27.08 -23.34
N PHE A 215 8.14 -26.35 -23.62
CA PHE A 215 8.18 -25.06 -24.27
C PHE A 215 7.34 -24.02 -23.49
N PRO A 216 7.94 -22.88 -23.10
CA PRO A 216 7.19 -21.79 -22.53
C PRO A 216 6.34 -21.07 -23.58
N GLN A 217 5.31 -20.33 -23.15
CA GLN A 217 4.46 -19.54 -24.04
C GLN A 217 5.16 -18.30 -24.61
N LEU A 218 6.09 -17.74 -23.83
CA LEU A 218 6.92 -16.61 -24.21
C LEU A 218 8.38 -17.01 -24.01
N ARG A 219 9.24 -16.63 -24.96
CA ARG A 219 10.66 -16.98 -24.95
C ARG A 219 11.50 -15.85 -25.50
N PHE A 220 12.72 -15.72 -25.03
CA PHE A 220 13.68 -14.76 -25.58
C PHE A 220 14.12 -15.20 -26.98
N ALA A 221 14.39 -14.22 -27.85
CA ALA A 221 14.90 -14.49 -29.18
C ALA A 221 16.25 -15.23 -29.13
N GLY A 222 16.46 -16.17 -30.05
CA GLY A 222 17.68 -16.96 -30.15
C GLY A 222 17.62 -18.31 -29.41
N PHE A 223 16.56 -18.63 -28.69
CA PHE A 223 16.36 -19.93 -28.05
C PHE A 223 15.17 -20.66 -28.67
N ALA A 224 15.40 -21.88 -29.15
CA ALA A 224 14.37 -22.69 -29.81
C ALA A 224 14.29 -24.13 -29.28
N ASP A 225 15.35 -24.63 -28.64
CA ASP A 225 15.42 -26.01 -28.20
C ASP A 225 14.43 -26.33 -27.08
N ALA A 226 13.91 -27.55 -27.07
CA ALA A 226 13.05 -28.02 -25.99
C ALA A 226 13.80 -27.99 -24.66
N TRP A 227 13.12 -27.52 -23.60
CA TRP A 227 13.67 -27.58 -22.25
C TRP A 227 13.81 -29.03 -21.78
N GLU A 228 14.85 -29.33 -21.01
CA GLU A 228 15.05 -30.63 -20.41
C GLU A 228 14.20 -30.80 -19.16
N GLN A 229 13.62 -32.00 -18.99
CA GLN A 229 12.93 -32.35 -17.76
C GLN A 229 13.95 -32.96 -16.78
N ARG A 230 14.09 -32.38 -15.61
CA ARG A 230 15.01 -32.83 -14.55
C ARG A 230 14.33 -32.79 -13.18
N LYS A 231 14.64 -33.78 -12.36
CA LYS A 231 14.18 -33.77 -10.97
C LYS A 231 14.76 -32.57 -10.23
N LEU A 232 14.01 -32.07 -9.25
CA LEU A 232 14.50 -30.93 -8.46
C LEU A 232 15.87 -31.22 -7.82
N THR A 233 16.12 -32.46 -7.40
CA THR A 233 17.41 -32.90 -6.82
C THR A 233 18.58 -32.89 -7.81
N GLU A 234 18.33 -32.82 -9.10
CA GLU A 234 19.35 -32.63 -10.12
C GLU A 234 19.60 -31.14 -10.37
N ILE A 235 18.62 -30.28 -10.11
CA ILE A 235 18.68 -28.85 -10.33
C ILE A 235 19.32 -28.14 -9.12
N VAL A 236 18.89 -28.50 -7.90
CA VAL A 236 19.38 -27.88 -6.67
C VAL A 236 19.76 -28.94 -5.62
N ASN A 237 20.77 -28.63 -4.88
CA ASN A 237 21.13 -29.34 -3.65
C ASN A 237 20.43 -28.73 -2.45
N ARG A 238 19.86 -29.55 -1.59
CA ARG A 238 19.31 -29.06 -0.32
C ARG A 238 20.44 -28.97 0.72
N VAL A 239 20.74 -27.75 1.15
CA VAL A 239 21.73 -27.48 2.19
C VAL A 239 21.16 -27.89 3.55
N ASN A 240 21.90 -28.74 4.28
CA ASN A 240 21.54 -29.22 5.63
C ASN A 240 22.61 -28.86 6.68
N LYS A 241 23.59 -28.02 6.34
CA LYS A 241 24.64 -27.56 7.24
C LYS A 241 24.06 -26.72 8.35
N SER A 242 24.14 -27.16 9.58
CA SER A 242 23.63 -26.41 10.74
C SER A 242 24.69 -25.44 11.26
N SER A 243 24.22 -24.27 11.73
CA SER A 243 25.02 -23.28 12.43
C SER A 243 24.26 -22.69 13.62
N ASN A 244 24.97 -22.40 14.69
CA ASN A 244 24.52 -21.63 15.84
C ASN A 244 25.38 -20.37 16.04
N SER A 245 26.02 -19.90 14.97
CA SER A 245 26.84 -18.69 14.98
C SER A 245 26.08 -17.52 15.61
N ASP A 246 26.72 -16.83 16.51
CA ASP A 246 26.20 -15.61 17.16
C ASP A 246 26.63 -14.30 16.45
N VAL A 247 27.43 -14.43 15.38
CA VAL A 247 27.92 -13.30 14.57
C VAL A 247 27.23 -13.19 13.20
N LEU A 248 26.53 -14.25 12.76
CA LEU A 248 25.80 -14.23 11.49
C LEU A 248 24.34 -13.80 11.68
N PRO A 249 23.79 -12.98 10.77
CA PRO A 249 22.39 -12.55 10.84
C PRO A 249 21.43 -13.74 10.76
N LYS A 250 20.32 -13.64 11.50
CA LYS A 250 19.27 -14.65 11.55
C LYS A 250 18.08 -14.22 10.69
N VAL A 251 17.66 -15.11 9.79
CA VAL A 251 16.48 -14.92 8.95
C VAL A 251 15.34 -15.80 9.45
N GLU A 252 14.21 -15.18 9.77
CA GLU A 252 12.96 -15.84 10.15
C GLU A 252 11.83 -15.49 9.17
N PHE A 253 10.71 -16.23 9.23
CA PHE A 253 9.55 -15.95 8.36
C PHE A 253 9.05 -14.52 8.47
N GLU A 254 9.03 -13.98 9.68
CA GLU A 254 8.56 -12.60 9.96
C GLU A 254 9.47 -11.50 9.40
N ASP A 255 10.70 -11.84 9.02
CA ASP A 255 11.65 -10.91 8.42
C ASP A 255 11.43 -10.74 6.91
N ILE A 256 10.66 -11.65 6.28
CA ILE A 256 10.44 -11.68 4.83
C ILE A 256 9.07 -11.07 4.51
N VAL A 257 9.03 -10.17 3.55
CA VAL A 257 7.77 -9.68 2.98
C VAL A 257 7.19 -10.74 2.05
N SER A 258 6.03 -11.28 2.43
CA SER A 258 5.34 -12.35 1.72
C SER A 258 5.16 -12.05 0.23
N GLY A 259 5.64 -12.93 -0.63
CA GLY A 259 5.54 -12.84 -2.08
C GLY A 259 6.46 -11.81 -2.75
N GLU A 260 7.26 -11.05 -1.98
CA GLU A 260 8.13 -10.00 -2.53
C GLU A 260 9.61 -10.42 -2.58
N GLY A 261 10.02 -11.43 -1.83
CA GLY A 261 11.40 -11.93 -1.83
C GLY A 261 12.42 -10.93 -1.27
N ARG A 262 11.99 -10.07 -0.35
CA ARG A 262 12.83 -9.06 0.31
C ARG A 262 12.60 -9.07 1.82
N LEU A 263 13.57 -8.57 2.55
CA LEU A 263 13.44 -8.33 3.98
C LEU A 263 12.56 -7.09 4.24
N ASN A 264 11.82 -7.12 5.34
CA ASN A 264 10.97 -6.01 5.79
C ASN A 264 11.73 -5.01 6.67
N LYS A 265 12.91 -5.39 7.16
CA LYS A 265 13.78 -4.57 8.02
C LYS A 265 15.24 -4.99 7.84
N ASP A 266 16.15 -4.17 8.33
CA ASP A 266 17.55 -4.53 8.50
C ASP A 266 17.67 -5.59 9.61
N ILE A 267 18.32 -6.72 9.31
CA ILE A 267 18.55 -7.82 10.24
C ILE A 267 20.03 -7.97 10.63
N SER A 268 20.90 -7.08 10.18
CA SER A 268 22.35 -7.15 10.48
C SER A 268 22.65 -7.16 11.98
N SER A 269 21.81 -6.54 12.79
CA SER A 269 21.88 -6.53 14.25
C SER A 269 21.09 -7.65 14.94
N LYS A 270 20.38 -8.49 14.18
CA LYS A 270 19.60 -9.62 14.72
C LYS A 270 20.50 -10.82 14.95
N LEU A 271 21.34 -10.73 15.97
CA LEU A 271 22.32 -11.74 16.34
C LEU A 271 21.81 -12.53 17.55
N ASP A 272 21.83 -13.84 17.46
CA ASP A 272 21.53 -14.76 18.56
C ASP A 272 22.19 -16.13 18.33
N SER A 273 22.17 -17.01 19.32
CA SER A 273 22.78 -18.33 19.27
C SER A 273 21.83 -19.47 18.87
N ARG A 274 20.61 -19.16 18.40
CA ARG A 274 19.67 -20.19 17.94
C ARG A 274 20.26 -20.96 16.75
N LYS A 275 20.09 -22.25 16.82
CA LYS A 275 20.55 -23.16 15.75
C LYS A 275 19.61 -23.14 14.57
N GLY A 276 20.16 -23.00 13.36
CA GLY A 276 19.42 -23.02 12.11
C GLY A 276 20.25 -23.61 10.97
N THR A 277 19.77 -23.47 9.74
CA THR A 277 20.48 -23.88 8.54
C THR A 277 21.37 -22.73 8.05
N LEU A 278 22.67 -22.97 7.93
CA LEU A 278 23.61 -22.01 7.32
C LEU A 278 23.26 -21.83 5.85
N PHE A 279 23.30 -20.60 5.39
CA PHE A 279 23.23 -20.27 3.97
C PHE A 279 24.32 -19.27 3.60
N GLU A 280 24.77 -19.38 2.38
CA GLU A 280 25.75 -18.48 1.75
C GLU A 280 25.02 -17.52 0.79
N SER A 281 25.73 -16.50 0.31
CA SER A 281 25.24 -15.65 -0.78
C SER A 281 24.81 -16.51 -1.98
N GLU A 282 23.71 -16.12 -2.66
CA GLU A 282 23.12 -16.84 -3.78
C GLU A 282 22.48 -18.21 -3.43
N ASN A 283 22.43 -18.61 -2.17
CA ASN A 283 21.54 -19.69 -1.77
C ASN A 283 20.09 -19.20 -1.76
N ILE A 284 19.15 -20.09 -2.02
CA ILE A 284 17.72 -19.76 -2.03
C ILE A 284 17.09 -20.24 -0.73
N LEU A 285 16.47 -19.35 0.01
CA LEU A 285 15.67 -19.71 1.17
C LEU A 285 14.22 -19.89 0.74
N TYR A 286 13.66 -21.07 0.95
CA TYR A 286 12.27 -21.40 0.65
C TYR A 286 11.51 -21.76 1.92
N GLY A 287 10.49 -20.98 2.26
CA GLY A 287 9.62 -21.21 3.40
C GLY A 287 8.66 -22.37 3.16
N LYS A 288 8.95 -23.54 3.73
CA LYS A 288 8.13 -24.76 3.56
C LYS A 288 6.83 -24.76 4.37
N LEU A 289 6.73 -23.99 5.45
CA LEU A 289 5.53 -23.84 6.25
C LEU A 289 4.56 -22.85 5.57
N ARG A 290 3.31 -23.28 5.40
CA ARG A 290 2.28 -22.48 4.73
C ARG A 290 2.77 -21.92 3.40
N PRO A 291 3.15 -22.77 2.43
CA PRO A 291 3.81 -22.35 1.20
C PRO A 291 3.00 -21.33 0.38
N TYR A 292 1.68 -21.26 0.57
CA TYR A 292 0.83 -20.22 -0.01
C TYR A 292 1.18 -18.80 0.45
N LEU A 293 1.89 -18.64 1.57
CA LEU A 293 2.41 -17.34 2.03
C LEU A 293 3.59 -16.85 1.20
N LYS A 294 4.20 -17.72 0.36
CA LYS A 294 5.28 -17.32 -0.56
C LYS A 294 6.46 -16.66 0.13
N ASN A 295 6.91 -17.24 1.23
CA ASN A 295 8.10 -16.78 1.95
C ASN A 295 9.35 -17.39 1.32
N TRP A 296 9.95 -16.66 0.40
CA TRP A 296 11.24 -16.99 -0.23
C TRP A 296 12.17 -15.79 -0.19
N LEU A 297 13.48 -16.06 -0.20
CA LEU A 297 14.52 -15.04 -0.21
C LEU A 297 15.70 -15.52 -1.06
N PHE A 298 16.32 -14.60 -1.79
CA PHE A 298 17.57 -14.81 -2.52
C PHE A 298 18.59 -13.80 -2.01
N PRO A 299 19.29 -14.13 -0.88
CA PRO A 299 20.18 -13.19 -0.20
C PRO A 299 21.51 -13.02 -0.95
N ASP A 300 22.07 -11.84 -0.85
CA ASP A 300 23.41 -11.46 -1.27
C ASP A 300 24.42 -11.45 -0.10
N PHE A 301 24.06 -12.10 1.00
CA PHE A 301 24.84 -12.20 2.23
C PHE A 301 24.79 -13.62 2.79
N GLU A 302 25.74 -13.93 3.70
CA GLU A 302 25.77 -15.16 4.48
C GLU A 302 24.95 -15.01 5.78
N GLY A 303 24.26 -16.09 6.20
CA GLY A 303 23.45 -16.04 7.42
C GLY A 303 22.94 -17.41 7.85
N VAL A 304 22.03 -17.41 8.83
CA VAL A 304 21.39 -18.61 9.35
C VAL A 304 19.88 -18.52 9.22
N ALA A 305 19.27 -19.43 8.47
CA ALA A 305 17.84 -19.55 8.32
C ALA A 305 17.24 -20.32 9.51
N LEU A 306 16.33 -19.68 10.26
CA LEU A 306 15.69 -20.27 11.44
C LEU A 306 14.29 -20.79 11.10
N GLY A 307 13.95 -21.95 11.66
CA GLY A 307 12.62 -22.53 11.54
C GLY A 307 12.39 -23.32 10.24
N ASP A 308 11.24 -23.17 9.64
CA ASP A 308 10.75 -24.04 8.58
C ASP A 308 11.22 -23.63 7.16
N PHE A 309 12.52 -23.37 6.97
CA PHE A 309 13.10 -23.13 5.66
C PHE A 309 13.73 -24.40 5.07
N TRP A 310 13.68 -24.51 3.74
CA TRP A 310 14.67 -25.23 2.95
C TRP A 310 15.65 -24.21 2.39
N VAL A 311 16.92 -24.57 2.39
CA VAL A 311 17.99 -23.79 1.75
C VAL A 311 18.44 -24.57 0.53
N PHE A 312 18.43 -23.93 -0.64
CA PHE A 312 18.83 -24.53 -1.91
C PHE A 312 20.11 -23.89 -2.45
N GLU A 313 20.98 -24.71 -2.94
CA GLU A 313 22.18 -24.36 -3.67
C GLU A 313 22.08 -24.92 -5.10
N ALA A 314 22.39 -24.12 -6.12
CA ALA A 314 22.36 -24.55 -7.51
C ALA A 314 23.39 -25.65 -7.77
N THR A 315 23.07 -26.58 -8.67
CA THR A 315 24.00 -27.59 -9.16
C THR A 315 24.73 -27.15 -10.42
N ASP A 316 25.56 -28.00 -10.98
CA ASP A 316 26.27 -27.73 -12.24
C ASP A 316 25.35 -27.53 -13.47
N VAL A 317 24.09 -27.96 -13.40
CA VAL A 317 23.14 -27.85 -14.52
C VAL A 317 22.26 -26.60 -14.44
N SER A 318 22.30 -25.89 -13.32
CA SER A 318 21.43 -24.74 -13.09
C SER A 318 22.19 -23.45 -12.76
N VAL A 319 21.43 -22.36 -12.68
CA VAL A 319 21.91 -21.01 -12.36
C VAL A 319 21.09 -20.50 -11.15
N PRO A 320 21.73 -20.05 -10.04
CA PRO A 320 21.02 -19.67 -8.82
C PRO A 320 19.88 -18.69 -9.03
N SER A 321 20.09 -17.66 -9.85
CA SER A 321 19.06 -16.67 -10.15
C SER A 321 17.86 -17.26 -10.92
N PHE A 322 18.08 -18.23 -11.80
CA PHE A 322 16.99 -18.95 -12.47
C PHE A 322 16.21 -19.82 -11.51
N ASP A 323 16.91 -20.57 -10.66
CA ASP A 323 16.29 -21.47 -9.67
C ASP A 323 15.42 -20.70 -8.68
N TYR A 324 15.84 -19.49 -8.32
CA TYR A 324 15.03 -18.59 -7.50
C TYR A 324 13.69 -18.21 -8.16
N TYR A 325 13.63 -18.09 -9.47
CA TYR A 325 12.35 -17.84 -10.16
C TYR A 325 11.63 -19.14 -10.54
N LEU A 326 12.33 -20.25 -10.70
CA LEU A 326 11.72 -21.57 -10.85
C LEU A 326 10.82 -21.91 -9.65
N ILE A 327 11.28 -21.67 -8.41
CA ILE A 327 10.47 -21.92 -7.19
C ILE A 327 9.25 -20.97 -7.09
N GLN A 328 9.21 -19.91 -7.87
CA GLN A 328 8.07 -18.98 -7.96
C GLN A 328 7.11 -19.32 -9.11
N SER A 329 7.49 -20.26 -10.00
CA SER A 329 6.66 -20.70 -11.13
C SER A 329 5.38 -21.40 -10.67
N ASP A 330 4.36 -21.42 -11.55
CA ASP A 330 3.08 -22.07 -11.24
C ASP A 330 3.25 -23.58 -10.99
N ASP A 331 4.10 -24.26 -11.76
CA ASP A 331 4.32 -25.72 -11.63
C ASP A 331 4.97 -26.07 -10.30
N TYR A 332 6.03 -25.34 -9.89
CA TYR A 332 6.63 -25.55 -8.58
C TYR A 332 5.66 -25.27 -7.43
N ARG A 333 4.94 -24.15 -7.52
CA ARG A 333 3.97 -23.76 -6.51
C ARG A 333 2.82 -24.77 -6.37
N LYS A 334 2.37 -25.34 -7.48
CA LYS A 334 1.34 -26.38 -7.48
C LYS A 334 1.78 -27.59 -6.65
N VAL A 335 2.99 -28.10 -6.89
CA VAL A 335 3.55 -29.26 -6.15
C VAL A 335 3.84 -28.90 -4.68
N ALA A 336 4.43 -27.73 -4.44
CA ALA A 336 4.79 -27.30 -3.09
C ALA A 336 3.57 -26.99 -2.20
N ASN A 337 2.41 -26.63 -2.78
CA ASN A 337 1.14 -26.41 -2.09
C ASN A 337 0.25 -27.66 -2.03
N ASP A 338 0.66 -28.79 -2.63
CA ASP A 338 -0.05 -30.05 -2.52
C ASP A 338 0.14 -30.65 -1.11
N THR A 339 -0.62 -30.13 -0.17
CA THR A 339 -0.53 -30.43 1.26
C THR A 339 -1.92 -30.86 1.73
N SER A 340 -2.21 -32.14 1.71
CA SER A 340 -3.53 -32.65 2.08
C SER A 340 -3.85 -32.41 3.57
N GLY A 341 -4.88 -31.60 3.83
CA GLY A 341 -5.74 -31.72 5.02
C GLY A 341 -5.21 -31.26 6.38
N THR A 342 -4.10 -30.53 6.51
CA THR A 342 -3.56 -30.11 7.80
C THR A 342 -3.86 -28.64 8.14
N LYS A 343 -4.09 -28.33 9.46
CA LYS A 343 -4.25 -26.94 9.94
C LYS A 343 -2.97 -26.07 9.73
N MET A 344 -1.80 -26.72 9.60
CA MET A 344 -0.50 -26.08 9.37
C MET A 344 0.20 -26.77 8.19
N PRO A 345 -0.22 -26.49 6.94
CA PRO A 345 0.32 -27.14 5.76
C PRO A 345 1.83 -26.87 5.61
N ARG A 346 2.58 -27.91 5.30
CA ARG A 346 4.01 -27.85 4.97
C ARG A 346 4.23 -28.51 3.62
N SER A 347 5.09 -27.90 2.79
CA SER A 347 5.55 -28.56 1.57
C SER A 347 6.23 -29.88 1.92
N ASP A 348 5.88 -30.94 1.19
CA ASP A 348 6.50 -32.24 1.36
C ASP A 348 7.74 -32.37 0.48
N TRP A 349 8.90 -32.58 1.13
CA TRP A 349 10.15 -32.71 0.41
C TRP A 349 10.14 -33.89 -0.57
N LYS A 350 9.54 -35.03 -0.19
CA LYS A 350 9.46 -36.20 -1.06
C LYS A 350 8.74 -35.89 -2.36
N ASN A 351 7.63 -35.16 -2.29
CA ASN A 351 6.85 -34.76 -3.47
C ASN A 351 7.63 -33.77 -4.33
N VAL A 352 8.14 -32.70 -3.71
CA VAL A 352 8.84 -31.65 -4.46
C VAL A 352 10.15 -32.15 -5.06
N SER A 353 10.94 -32.93 -4.32
CA SER A 353 12.24 -33.44 -4.77
C SER A 353 12.18 -34.48 -5.90
N SER A 354 11.08 -35.23 -5.96
CA SER A 354 10.85 -36.25 -7.01
C SER A 354 10.14 -35.71 -8.24
N THR A 355 9.68 -34.47 -8.21
CA THR A 355 8.98 -33.84 -9.35
C THR A 355 9.99 -33.37 -10.40
N ASP A 356 9.67 -33.62 -11.67
CA ASP A 356 10.44 -33.15 -12.80
C ASP A 356 10.01 -31.72 -13.16
N PHE A 357 11.01 -30.83 -13.31
CA PHE A 357 10.84 -29.47 -13.77
C PHE A 357 11.59 -29.25 -15.07
N ALA A 358 10.98 -28.50 -15.97
CA ALA A 358 11.62 -28.15 -17.23
C ALA A 358 12.64 -27.03 -16.98
N ILE A 359 13.88 -27.22 -17.46
CA ILE A 359 14.94 -26.21 -17.43
C ILE A 359 15.57 -26.03 -18.82
N PRO A 360 15.90 -24.81 -19.24
CA PRO A 360 16.57 -24.53 -20.50
C PRO A 360 18.08 -24.67 -20.40
N SER A 361 18.77 -24.34 -21.48
CA SER A 361 20.22 -24.16 -21.47
C SER A 361 20.68 -23.12 -20.44
N LYS A 362 21.90 -23.24 -19.92
CA LYS A 362 22.44 -22.29 -18.92
C LYS A 362 22.41 -20.84 -19.39
N ASP A 363 22.59 -20.58 -20.66
CA ASP A 363 22.57 -19.21 -21.20
C ASP A 363 21.16 -18.63 -21.19
N GLU A 364 20.14 -19.43 -21.50
CA GLU A 364 18.75 -19.00 -21.36
C GLU A 364 18.35 -18.85 -19.88
N GLN A 365 18.81 -19.73 -19.00
CA GLN A 365 18.62 -19.59 -17.54
C GLN A 365 19.19 -18.27 -17.02
N LYS A 366 20.43 -17.90 -17.41
CA LYS A 366 21.03 -16.60 -17.06
C LYS A 366 20.19 -15.44 -17.54
N GLN A 367 19.67 -15.51 -18.78
CA GLN A 367 18.87 -14.44 -19.34
C GLN A 367 17.52 -14.28 -18.63
N ILE A 368 16.85 -15.38 -18.31
CA ILE A 368 15.61 -15.39 -17.53
C ILE A 368 15.87 -14.84 -16.13
N GLY A 369 16.90 -15.32 -15.43
CA GLY A 369 17.29 -14.87 -14.10
C GLY A 369 17.59 -13.38 -14.07
N ALA A 370 18.40 -12.88 -15.01
CA ALA A 370 18.76 -11.47 -15.12
C ALA A 370 17.53 -10.58 -15.42
N PHE A 371 16.64 -11.02 -16.31
CA PHE A 371 15.40 -10.31 -16.60
C PHE A 371 14.51 -10.11 -15.38
N PHE A 372 14.24 -11.17 -14.63
CA PHE A 372 13.41 -11.08 -13.43
C PHE A 372 14.11 -10.32 -12.31
N LYS A 373 15.44 -10.47 -12.17
CA LYS A 373 16.20 -9.69 -11.21
C LYS A 373 16.08 -8.19 -11.48
N GLN A 374 16.24 -7.77 -12.73
CA GLN A 374 16.08 -6.37 -13.11
C GLN A 374 14.66 -5.86 -12.82
N LEU A 375 13.65 -6.70 -13.03
CA LEU A 375 12.26 -6.36 -12.72
C LEU A 375 12.04 -6.22 -11.21
N ASP A 376 12.60 -7.10 -10.39
CA ASP A 376 12.54 -7.04 -8.93
C ASP A 376 13.30 -5.83 -8.36
N ASP A 377 14.47 -5.51 -8.93
CA ASP A 377 15.22 -4.30 -8.57
C ASP A 377 14.40 -3.02 -8.87
N THR A 378 13.68 -3.01 -10.00
CA THR A 378 12.79 -1.90 -10.39
C THR A 378 11.60 -1.78 -9.44
N ILE A 379 10.95 -2.91 -9.09
CA ILE A 379 9.85 -2.96 -8.12
C ILE A 379 10.32 -2.43 -6.77
N THR A 380 11.47 -2.91 -6.29
CA THR A 380 12.07 -2.49 -5.01
C THR A 380 12.38 -0.99 -4.99
N LEU A 381 12.92 -0.45 -6.08
CA LEU A 381 13.19 0.99 -6.20
C LEU A 381 11.91 1.82 -6.09
N HIS A 382 10.85 1.41 -6.80
CA HIS A 382 9.55 2.11 -6.76
C HIS A 382 8.91 2.01 -5.37
N GLN A 383 9.03 0.85 -4.71
CA GLN A 383 8.54 0.65 -3.34
C GLN A 383 9.23 1.59 -2.34
N ARG A 384 10.56 1.64 -2.36
CA ARG A 384 11.35 2.55 -1.49
C ARG A 384 11.03 4.02 -1.75
N LYS A 385 10.85 4.41 -3.02
CA LYS A 385 10.44 5.78 -3.36
C LYS A 385 9.06 6.10 -2.81
N LEU A 386 8.11 5.18 -2.92
CA LEU A 386 6.76 5.35 -2.40
C LEU A 386 6.76 5.53 -0.89
N GLU A 387 7.45 4.66 -0.15
CA GLU A 387 7.61 4.74 1.30
C GLU A 387 8.20 6.09 1.73
N LYS A 388 9.28 6.53 1.06
CA LYS A 388 9.90 7.83 1.33
C LYS A 388 8.98 9.02 1.04
N LEU A 389 8.22 8.98 -0.05
CA LEU A 389 7.27 10.05 -0.39
C LEU A 389 6.13 10.13 0.64
N GLN A 390 5.62 8.99 1.11
CA GLN A 390 4.60 8.94 2.16
C GLN A 390 5.12 9.47 3.50
N GLU A 391 6.35 9.12 3.87
CA GLU A 391 7.01 9.65 5.06
C GLU A 391 7.23 11.17 4.97
N LEU A 392 7.71 11.66 3.82
CA LEU A 392 7.86 13.09 3.55
C LEU A 392 6.52 13.83 3.65
N LYS A 393 5.45 13.28 3.04
CA LYS A 393 4.11 13.87 3.14
C LYS A 393 3.66 13.99 4.59
N LYS A 394 3.83 12.93 5.38
CA LYS A 394 3.50 12.94 6.81
C LYS A 394 4.30 14.01 7.57
N GLY A 395 5.59 14.12 7.31
CA GLY A 395 6.47 15.12 7.92
C GLY A 395 6.08 16.57 7.54
N TYR A 396 5.75 16.80 6.27
CA TYR A 396 5.29 18.12 5.81
C TYR A 396 3.92 18.50 6.40
N LEU A 397 2.96 17.56 6.43
CA LEU A 397 1.66 17.81 7.08
C LEU A 397 1.80 18.16 8.56
N GLN A 398 2.80 17.63 9.24
CA GLN A 398 3.07 17.93 10.65
C GLN A 398 3.70 19.30 10.84
N LYS A 399 4.54 19.76 9.91
CA LYS A 399 5.39 20.96 10.07
C LYS A 399 4.86 22.19 9.35
N MET A 400 4.06 22.02 8.30
CA MET A 400 3.55 23.12 7.47
C MET A 400 2.20 23.66 7.92
N PHE A 401 1.59 23.07 8.96
CA PHE A 401 0.37 23.58 9.59
C PHE A 401 0.59 23.85 11.08
N CYS A 402 -0.12 24.87 11.64
CA CYS A 402 0.01 25.32 13.02
C CYS A 402 -1.35 25.32 13.78
#